data_9c2aff1175898a776965ad97bcf6f704
#
_entry.id   9c2aff1175898a776965ad97bcf6f704
#
_cell.length_a   1.000
_cell.length_b   1.000
_cell.length_c   1.000
_cell.angle_alpha   90.00
_cell.angle_beta   90.00
_cell.angle_gamma   90.00
#
_symmetry.space_group_name_H-M   'P 1'
#
loop_
_entity.id
_entity.type
_entity.pdbx_description
1 polymer ?
#
loop_
_entity_poly.entity_id
_entity_poly.type
_entity_poly.pdbx_seq_one_letter_code
_entity_poly.pdbx_strand_id
1 'polypeptide(L)'
;MLDRRSVLRSGTALTMLAASGSAFAKPAPPEAAKLNALFDTFMSEALDRQPEGVTSLGLDTGSRAYQKGLLANRSLDEIAALKQLNVSQLTRLSAIDRKALSGMDGVNYDVILYGCQQQAQTDKRFQYGAIGTGAPYVLYQLGGTYQSVPDFLDSQHQIVSKTDADDYLARLSAFGTAMDQEREAAEHDIALGIVPPDFVLARTLEQMTKLRGTPAEKSPLVESLARRVKQKKIAGDYAGQAARIVGEIVYPALERQMTLLKSLQPKAVHDAGVWRLKDGAAYYAASLVSQTTTTMKPEEIHKLGLDLVNSQSAQMDALMKANGLSKGTVGQRLRAMFDDPKFRYPNTDAGKDKLIADLNVKVRQIRAMLPRFFGTLPKANLIIKRVPKNIEAGAPGGYYQPGSLDGKRPGTYYINLRDTAEVPSWTLPTLTYHEGIPGHHLQGTVAQESPLPLIRKISGFTSYVEGWALYTEQLAVEFGLYDKDPWGHIGQLHDAQLRAVRLVIDTGLHAMHWSREQAIKYYADTLGDPVSGATTEVERYCVWPGQACCYMIGKLTFLRLRDKAKTALGARFDLRKFHDAVLLCGALPLAVLEQVVDAYIAKNKA
;
A
#
# COMPACT_ATOMS: atom_id res chain seq x y z
N MET A 1 -58.89 -16.73 -19.75
CA MET A 1 -60.20 -16.05 -19.81
C MET A 1 -60.25 -15.02 -18.72
N LEU A 2 -60.34 -13.75 -19.13
CA LEU A 2 -61.02 -12.62 -18.49
C LEU A 2 -60.61 -12.25 -17.04
N ASP A 3 -60.51 -11.02 -16.67
CA ASP A 3 -60.39 -9.70 -17.30
C ASP A 3 -60.27 -8.66 -16.16
N ARG A 4 -59.73 -7.59 -16.52
CA ARG A 4 -59.58 -6.28 -15.93
C ARG A 4 -60.69 -5.72 -14.98
N ARG A 5 -60.20 -4.83 -14.11
CA ARG A 5 -60.75 -3.51 -13.70
C ARG A 5 -61.52 -3.36 -12.39
N SER A 6 -60.89 -2.44 -11.62
CA SER A 6 -61.46 -1.29 -10.87
C SER A 6 -62.41 -1.58 -9.68
N VAL A 7 -62.15 -0.90 -8.55
CA VAL A 7 -62.73 0.40 -8.16
C VAL A 7 -62.30 0.79 -6.74
N LEU A 8 -61.88 1.98 -6.63
CA LEU A 8 -61.74 2.96 -5.57
C LEU A 8 -62.61 2.90 -4.30
N ARG A 9 -61.98 3.44 -3.23
CA ARG A 9 -62.54 4.25 -2.08
C ARG A 9 -62.57 3.51 -0.75
N SER A 10 -61.95 3.96 0.24
CA SER A 10 -61.80 5.09 1.11
C SER A 10 -61.44 4.57 2.50
N GLY A 11 -60.37 4.99 3.08
CA GLY A 11 -59.99 4.70 4.46
C GLY A 11 -58.93 5.70 4.91
N THR A 12 -59.36 6.66 5.69
CA THR A 12 -58.57 7.71 6.34
C THR A 12 -57.38 7.14 7.10
N ALA A 13 -56.16 7.45 6.65
CA ALA A 13 -54.93 7.21 7.41
C ALA A 13 -54.50 8.51 8.10
N LEU A 14 -54.40 8.44 9.41
CA LEU A 14 -53.75 9.45 10.24
C LEU A 14 -52.29 9.60 9.83
N THR A 15 -51.96 10.75 9.27
CA THR A 15 -50.58 11.18 9.04
C THR A 15 -50.01 11.67 10.35
N MET A 16 -49.18 10.84 11.01
CA MET A 16 -48.19 11.36 11.98
C MET A 16 -47.03 11.95 11.17
N LEU A 17 -46.99 13.27 11.08
CA LEU A 17 -45.80 14.02 10.69
C LEU A 17 -44.75 13.85 11.77
N ALA A 18 -43.80 12.93 11.60
CA ALA A 18 -42.52 13.02 12.25
C ALA A 18 -41.73 14.12 11.52
N ALA A 19 -41.73 15.31 12.10
CA ALA A 19 -40.80 16.37 11.69
C ALA A 19 -39.37 15.97 12.04
N SER A 20 -38.76 15.16 11.19
CA SER A 20 -37.29 15.09 11.13
C SER A 20 -36.80 16.41 10.52
N GLY A 21 -36.36 17.30 11.36
CA GLY A 21 -35.67 18.52 10.95
C GLY A 21 -34.47 18.17 10.08
N SER A 22 -34.69 18.19 8.78
CA SER A 22 -33.62 18.30 7.81
C SER A 22 -32.95 19.66 8.08
N ALA A 23 -31.86 19.65 8.84
CA ALA A 23 -30.95 20.79 8.85
C ALA A 23 -30.55 21.00 7.37
N PHE A 24 -31.17 21.98 6.73
CA PHE A 24 -30.72 22.43 5.40
C PHE A 24 -29.27 22.76 5.53
N ALA A 25 -28.40 21.88 4.98
CA ALA A 25 -26.98 22.19 4.87
C ALA A 25 -26.88 23.55 4.15
N LYS A 26 -26.22 24.52 4.77
CA LYS A 26 -25.94 25.80 4.11
C LYS A 26 -25.34 25.50 2.74
N PRO A 27 -25.77 26.18 1.66
CA PRO A 27 -25.14 26.01 0.34
C PRO A 27 -23.63 26.17 0.51
N ALA A 28 -22.85 25.27 -0.08
CA ALA A 28 -21.40 25.40 -0.07
C ALA A 28 -21.01 26.78 -0.60
N PRO A 29 -20.03 27.45 0.02
CA PRO A 29 -19.52 28.71 -0.51
C PRO A 29 -19.15 28.56 -1.97
N PRO A 30 -19.27 29.58 -2.82
CA PRO A 30 -18.99 29.47 -4.26
C PRO A 30 -17.63 28.86 -4.57
N GLU A 31 -16.61 29.15 -3.75
CA GLU A 31 -15.25 28.66 -3.93
C GLU A 31 -15.11 27.16 -3.56
N ALA A 32 -15.79 26.68 -2.54
CA ALA A 32 -15.85 25.26 -2.19
C ALA A 32 -16.54 24.43 -3.30
N ALA A 33 -17.60 24.97 -3.92
CA ALA A 33 -18.26 24.31 -5.04
C ALA A 33 -17.34 24.21 -6.26
N LYS A 34 -16.59 25.28 -6.57
CA LYS A 34 -15.55 25.27 -7.64
C LYS A 34 -14.47 24.22 -7.35
N LEU A 35 -13.97 24.16 -6.11
CA LEU A 35 -12.95 23.19 -5.70
C LEU A 35 -13.44 21.75 -5.89
N ASN A 36 -14.67 21.43 -5.46
CA ASN A 36 -15.21 20.09 -5.59
C ASN A 36 -15.45 19.70 -7.05
N ALA A 37 -15.94 20.61 -7.89
CA ALA A 37 -16.06 20.39 -9.34
C ALA A 37 -14.70 20.17 -10.01
N LEU A 38 -13.66 20.86 -9.53
CA LEU A 38 -12.29 20.67 -10.01
C LEU A 38 -11.75 19.29 -9.62
N PHE A 39 -12.03 18.84 -8.41
CA PHE A 39 -11.65 17.48 -7.94
C PHE A 39 -12.35 16.38 -8.74
N ASP A 40 -13.62 16.55 -9.09
CA ASP A 40 -14.33 15.62 -9.96
C ASP A 40 -13.69 15.57 -11.35
N THR A 41 -13.26 16.72 -11.87
CA THR A 41 -12.52 16.80 -13.14
C THR A 41 -11.18 16.08 -13.05
N PHE A 42 -10.37 16.34 -12.02
CA PHE A 42 -9.09 15.67 -11.80
C PHE A 42 -9.25 14.15 -11.66
N MET A 43 -10.30 13.74 -10.97
CA MET A 43 -10.60 12.33 -10.82
C MET A 43 -10.99 11.68 -12.16
N SER A 44 -11.81 12.35 -12.98
CA SER A 44 -12.13 11.85 -14.32
C SER A 44 -10.88 11.73 -15.20
N GLU A 45 -10.03 12.76 -15.22
CA GLU A 45 -8.76 12.76 -15.96
C GLU A 45 -7.85 11.60 -15.55
N ALA A 46 -7.78 11.28 -14.25
CA ALA A 46 -7.00 10.15 -13.73
C ALA A 46 -7.62 8.80 -14.11
N LEU A 47 -8.93 8.63 -13.92
CA LEU A 47 -9.65 7.39 -14.25
C LEU A 47 -9.63 7.08 -15.74
N ASP A 48 -9.62 8.09 -16.62
CA ASP A 48 -9.57 7.89 -18.07
C ASP A 48 -8.22 7.26 -18.51
N ARG A 49 -7.17 7.41 -17.71
CA ARG A 49 -5.80 6.93 -17.98
C ARG A 49 -5.40 5.69 -17.20
N GLN A 50 -6.21 5.27 -16.21
CA GLN A 50 -5.88 4.20 -15.26
C GLN A 50 -6.95 3.10 -15.22
N PRO A 51 -7.16 2.34 -16.33
CA PRO A 51 -8.20 1.33 -16.41
C PRO A 51 -8.06 0.21 -15.36
N GLU A 52 -6.84 -0.15 -14.96
CA GLU A 52 -6.63 -1.08 -13.84
C GLU A 52 -7.11 -0.48 -12.52
N GLY A 53 -6.87 0.81 -12.31
CA GLY A 53 -7.38 1.54 -11.14
C GLY A 53 -8.91 1.61 -11.11
N VAL A 54 -9.54 1.84 -12.26
CA VAL A 54 -11.01 1.82 -12.41
C VAL A 54 -11.59 0.46 -12.00
N THR A 55 -11.00 -0.64 -12.45
CA THR A 55 -11.40 -2.00 -12.07
C THR A 55 -11.16 -2.27 -10.60
N SER A 56 -10.01 -1.86 -10.06
CA SER A 56 -9.66 -2.06 -8.65
C SER A 56 -10.62 -1.32 -7.71
N LEU A 57 -11.12 -0.17 -8.12
CA LEU A 57 -12.11 0.61 -7.38
C LEU A 57 -13.55 0.10 -7.58
N GLY A 58 -13.82 -0.81 -8.53
CA GLY A 58 -15.16 -1.28 -8.88
C GLY A 58 -15.97 -0.24 -9.66
N LEU A 59 -15.29 0.63 -10.41
CA LEU A 59 -15.89 1.71 -11.21
C LEU A 59 -15.98 1.36 -12.71
N ASP A 60 -15.59 0.17 -13.11
CA ASP A 60 -15.62 -0.35 -14.48
C ASP A 60 -17.05 -0.77 -14.90
N THR A 61 -18.02 0.12 -14.66
CA THR A 61 -19.44 -0.05 -14.95
C THR A 61 -20.01 1.19 -15.65
N GLY A 62 -21.22 1.09 -16.22
CA GLY A 62 -21.88 2.23 -16.86
C GLY A 62 -21.03 2.80 -18.00
N SER A 63 -20.78 4.11 -17.99
CA SER A 63 -19.97 4.81 -18.99
C SER A 63 -18.50 4.38 -19.04
N ARG A 64 -17.99 3.74 -17.98
CA ARG A 64 -16.60 3.25 -17.88
C ARG A 64 -16.47 1.74 -18.10
N ALA A 65 -17.55 1.03 -18.43
CA ALA A 65 -17.53 -0.42 -18.66
C ALA A 65 -16.50 -0.84 -19.73
N TYR A 66 -16.28 -0.01 -20.75
CA TYR A 66 -15.30 -0.26 -21.81
C TYR A 66 -13.85 -0.38 -21.30
N GLN A 67 -13.53 0.22 -20.15
CA GLN A 67 -12.17 0.18 -19.59
C GLN A 67 -11.82 -1.21 -19.04
N LYS A 68 -12.79 -2.10 -18.86
CA LYS A 68 -12.57 -3.43 -18.31
C LYS A 68 -11.69 -4.31 -19.20
N GLY A 69 -11.66 -4.05 -20.52
CA GLY A 69 -10.78 -4.72 -21.47
C GLY A 69 -9.43 -4.02 -21.70
N LEU A 70 -9.14 -2.90 -21.04
CA LEU A 70 -7.95 -2.08 -21.28
C LEU A 70 -6.90 -2.22 -20.18
N LEU A 71 -5.63 -1.99 -20.57
CA LEU A 71 -4.51 -1.69 -19.69
C LEU A 71 -4.06 -0.23 -19.92
N ALA A 72 -3.47 0.38 -18.91
CA ALA A 72 -2.93 1.73 -19.00
C ALA A 72 -1.83 1.81 -20.06
N ASN A 73 -1.77 2.94 -20.77
CA ASN A 73 -0.67 3.28 -21.67
C ASN A 73 0.59 3.62 -20.84
N ARG A 74 1.74 3.06 -21.22
CA ARG A 74 3.03 3.22 -20.52
C ARG A 74 4.13 3.78 -21.42
N SER A 75 3.74 4.30 -22.59
CA SER A 75 4.68 4.88 -23.54
C SER A 75 5.34 6.15 -22.99
N LEU A 76 6.49 6.52 -23.55
CA LEU A 76 7.17 7.78 -23.25
C LEU A 76 6.28 9.01 -23.51
N ASP A 77 5.44 8.96 -24.55
CA ASP A 77 4.48 10.02 -24.85
C ASP A 77 3.43 10.16 -23.74
N GLU A 78 2.93 9.05 -23.20
CA GLU A 78 1.98 9.07 -22.09
C GLU A 78 2.64 9.59 -20.81
N ILE A 79 3.87 9.20 -20.52
CA ILE A 79 4.65 9.72 -19.38
C ILE A 79 4.79 11.25 -19.52
N ALA A 80 5.11 11.75 -20.70
CA ALA A 80 5.19 13.20 -20.96
C ALA A 80 3.82 13.88 -20.80
N ALA A 81 2.75 13.28 -21.30
CA ALA A 81 1.38 13.80 -21.17
C ALA A 81 0.92 13.87 -19.71
N LEU A 82 1.27 12.88 -18.88
CA LEU A 82 0.96 12.86 -17.45
C LEU A 82 1.71 13.98 -16.70
N LYS A 83 2.97 14.24 -17.03
CA LYS A 83 3.74 15.37 -16.48
C LYS A 83 3.09 16.71 -16.81
N GLN A 84 2.66 16.90 -18.07
CA GLN A 84 1.94 18.11 -18.51
C GLN A 84 0.57 18.24 -17.82
N LEU A 85 -0.16 17.14 -17.67
CA LEU A 85 -1.43 17.11 -16.95
C LEU A 85 -1.27 17.57 -15.51
N ASN A 86 -0.25 17.09 -14.80
CA ASN A 86 0.03 17.52 -13.42
C ASN A 86 0.31 19.04 -13.34
N VAL A 87 1.07 19.62 -14.28
CA VAL A 87 1.30 21.07 -14.34
C VAL A 87 -0.01 21.82 -14.57
N SER A 88 -0.87 21.32 -15.46
CA SER A 88 -2.20 21.90 -15.71
C SER A 88 -3.09 21.81 -14.47
N GLN A 89 -3.09 20.67 -13.77
CA GLN A 89 -3.85 20.49 -12.52
C GLN A 89 -3.37 21.46 -11.44
N LEU A 90 -2.06 21.58 -11.26
CA LEU A 90 -1.46 22.53 -10.32
C LEU A 90 -1.89 23.98 -10.63
N THR A 91 -1.87 24.37 -11.90
CA THR A 91 -2.28 25.72 -12.35
C THR A 91 -3.75 25.98 -12.05
N ARG A 92 -4.64 25.04 -12.40
CA ARG A 92 -6.09 25.15 -12.15
C ARG A 92 -6.41 25.18 -10.66
N LEU A 93 -5.73 24.36 -9.86
CA LEU A 93 -5.91 24.33 -8.40
C LEU A 93 -5.44 25.63 -7.76
N SER A 94 -4.30 26.17 -8.21
CA SER A 94 -3.76 27.44 -7.69
C SER A 94 -4.63 28.66 -7.99
N ALA A 95 -5.59 28.55 -8.92
CA ALA A 95 -6.58 29.60 -9.20
C ALA A 95 -7.75 29.63 -8.18
N ILE A 96 -7.86 28.64 -7.32
CA ILE A 96 -8.85 28.61 -6.22
C ILE A 96 -8.38 29.52 -5.08
N ASP A 97 -9.25 30.40 -4.60
CA ASP A 97 -8.92 31.24 -3.43
C ASP A 97 -8.93 30.40 -2.14
N ARG A 98 -7.72 29.98 -1.71
CA ARG A 98 -7.55 29.20 -0.47
C ARG A 98 -8.13 29.90 0.77
N LYS A 99 -8.14 31.25 0.82
CA LYS A 99 -8.64 32.00 1.99
C LYS A 99 -10.15 31.93 2.12
N ALA A 100 -10.86 31.73 1.00
CA ALA A 100 -12.31 31.55 0.99
C ALA A 100 -12.74 30.13 1.42
N LEU A 101 -11.80 29.18 1.55
CA LEU A 101 -12.06 27.81 1.99
C LEU A 101 -11.88 27.66 3.49
N SER A 102 -12.80 26.91 4.13
CA SER A 102 -12.76 26.61 5.56
C SER A 102 -12.99 25.12 5.84
N GLY A 103 -12.66 24.69 7.04
CA GLY A 103 -12.90 23.31 7.49
C GLY A 103 -12.27 22.27 6.54
N MET A 104 -13.03 21.26 6.17
CA MET A 104 -12.53 20.15 5.34
C MET A 104 -12.20 20.56 3.90
N ASP A 105 -12.87 21.57 3.34
CA ASP A 105 -12.55 22.05 1.98
C ASP A 105 -11.14 22.64 1.94
N GLY A 106 -10.75 23.39 2.98
CA GLY A 106 -9.39 23.89 3.11
C GLY A 106 -8.35 22.76 3.24
N VAL A 107 -8.64 21.75 4.05
CA VAL A 107 -7.77 20.56 4.19
C VAL A 107 -7.65 19.82 2.85
N ASN A 108 -8.75 19.61 2.16
CA ASN A 108 -8.76 18.92 0.86
C ASN A 108 -7.92 19.68 -0.19
N TYR A 109 -8.05 21.00 -0.24
CA TYR A 109 -7.22 21.84 -1.09
C TYR A 109 -5.73 21.68 -0.77
N ASP A 110 -5.34 21.85 0.49
CA ASP A 110 -3.94 21.78 0.93
C ASP A 110 -3.30 20.42 0.61
N VAL A 111 -4.04 19.33 0.76
CA VAL A 111 -3.58 17.97 0.47
C VAL A 111 -3.31 17.76 -1.02
N ILE A 112 -4.27 18.16 -1.88
CA ILE A 112 -4.11 17.97 -3.32
C ILE A 112 -3.06 18.93 -3.88
N LEU A 113 -3.01 20.17 -3.37
CA LEU A 113 -1.96 21.13 -3.71
C LEU A 113 -0.57 20.58 -3.39
N TYR A 114 -0.38 20.03 -2.19
CA TYR A 114 0.89 19.42 -1.78
C TYR A 114 1.31 18.32 -2.77
N GLY A 115 0.40 17.40 -3.11
CA GLY A 115 0.69 16.32 -4.05
C GLY A 115 1.09 16.84 -5.43
N CYS A 116 0.32 17.78 -6.00
CA CYS A 116 0.64 18.38 -7.30
C CYS A 116 1.97 19.14 -7.29
N GLN A 117 2.28 19.87 -6.22
CA GLN A 117 3.54 20.60 -6.10
C GLN A 117 4.75 19.66 -6.01
N GLN A 118 4.68 18.62 -5.18
CA GLN A 118 5.76 17.64 -5.06
C GLN A 118 6.00 16.92 -6.40
N GLN A 119 4.93 16.51 -7.08
CA GLN A 119 5.03 15.87 -8.38
C GLN A 119 5.66 16.82 -9.43
N ALA A 120 5.22 18.08 -9.51
CA ALA A 120 5.76 19.05 -10.46
C ALA A 120 7.26 19.33 -10.22
N GLN A 121 7.69 19.40 -8.95
CA GLN A 121 9.10 19.58 -8.60
C GLN A 121 9.96 18.41 -9.05
N THR A 122 9.51 17.17 -8.79
CA THR A 122 10.24 15.96 -9.15
C THR A 122 10.28 15.76 -10.66
N ASP A 123 9.14 15.93 -11.36
CA ASP A 123 9.02 15.80 -12.82
C ASP A 123 9.88 16.80 -13.59
N LYS A 124 10.05 18.00 -13.03
CA LYS A 124 10.95 19.02 -13.62
C LYS A 124 12.41 18.60 -13.52
N ARG A 125 12.80 17.94 -12.43
CA ARG A 125 14.20 17.63 -12.13
C ARG A 125 14.64 16.30 -12.71
N PHE A 126 13.81 15.25 -12.58
CA PHE A 126 14.18 13.89 -12.93
C PHE A 126 13.42 13.46 -14.19
N GLN A 127 14.19 13.09 -15.23
CA GLN A 127 13.64 12.68 -16.53
C GLN A 127 13.71 11.16 -16.73
N TYR A 128 13.79 10.39 -15.65
CA TYR A 128 13.89 8.93 -15.64
C TYR A 128 13.04 8.32 -14.52
N GLY A 129 12.86 7.01 -14.59
CA GLY A 129 12.08 6.24 -13.63
C GLY A 129 10.58 6.33 -13.90
N ALA A 130 9.81 5.82 -12.95
CA ALA A 130 8.38 6.04 -12.92
C ALA A 130 8.08 7.52 -12.65
N ILE A 131 6.84 7.94 -12.87
CA ILE A 131 6.40 9.28 -12.50
C ILE A 131 6.62 9.49 -10.99
N GLY A 132 7.36 10.52 -10.64
CA GLY A 132 7.79 10.79 -9.25
C GLY A 132 9.13 10.16 -8.91
N THR A 133 9.43 10.09 -7.60
CA THR A 133 10.68 9.55 -7.06
C THR A 133 10.47 8.23 -6.29
N GLY A 134 9.43 7.47 -6.65
CA GLY A 134 9.12 6.20 -5.96
C GLY A 134 10.13 5.09 -6.25
N ALA A 135 10.59 4.99 -7.50
CA ALA A 135 11.62 4.05 -7.95
C ALA A 135 12.41 4.65 -9.11
N PRO A 136 13.75 4.56 -9.10
CA PRO A 136 14.57 5.10 -10.18
C PRO A 136 14.60 4.20 -11.44
N TYR A 137 14.10 2.96 -11.34
CA TYR A 137 14.15 1.96 -12.41
C TYR A 137 12.75 1.63 -12.90
N VAL A 138 12.58 1.41 -14.22
CA VAL A 138 11.32 0.96 -14.82
C VAL A 138 11.11 -0.54 -14.60
N LEU A 139 12.16 -1.33 -14.82
CA LEU A 139 12.12 -2.80 -14.68
C LEU A 139 13.03 -3.23 -13.51
N TYR A 140 12.43 -3.80 -12.48
CA TYR A 140 13.12 -4.31 -11.29
C TYR A 140 12.26 -5.37 -10.57
N GLN A 141 12.80 -6.02 -9.55
CA GLN A 141 12.15 -7.18 -8.88
C GLN A 141 10.83 -6.88 -8.18
N LEU A 142 10.45 -5.63 -7.99
CA LEU A 142 9.18 -5.20 -7.39
C LEU A 142 8.36 -4.29 -8.31
N GLY A 143 8.76 -4.14 -9.57
CA GLY A 143 8.10 -3.26 -10.52
C GLY A 143 8.22 -3.71 -11.96
N GLY A 144 7.25 -3.27 -12.75
CA GLY A 144 7.06 -3.67 -14.13
C GLY A 144 5.79 -4.49 -14.32
N THR A 145 5.24 -4.42 -15.52
CA THR A 145 3.98 -5.11 -15.88
C THR A 145 4.12 -6.63 -15.82
N TYR A 146 5.31 -7.18 -16.05
CA TYR A 146 5.56 -8.62 -15.95
C TYR A 146 5.16 -9.20 -14.59
N GLN A 147 5.19 -8.38 -13.54
CA GLN A 147 4.82 -8.76 -12.18
C GLN A 147 3.39 -8.32 -11.84
N SER A 148 3.02 -7.06 -12.14
CA SER A 148 1.78 -6.46 -11.69
C SER A 148 0.55 -6.94 -12.46
N VAL A 149 0.65 -7.14 -13.77
CA VAL A 149 -0.50 -7.55 -14.60
C VAL A 149 -1.00 -8.97 -14.28
N PRO A 150 -0.14 -9.98 -14.08
CA PRO A 150 -0.62 -11.31 -13.68
C PRO A 150 -1.39 -11.31 -12.35
N ASP A 151 -0.90 -10.60 -11.33
CA ASP A 151 -1.61 -10.49 -10.05
C ASP A 151 -2.93 -9.74 -10.20
N PHE A 152 -2.93 -8.61 -10.90
CA PHE A 152 -4.13 -7.82 -11.17
C PHE A 152 -5.20 -8.65 -11.90
N LEU A 153 -4.83 -9.41 -12.92
CA LEU A 153 -5.75 -10.26 -13.67
C LEU A 153 -6.34 -11.38 -12.81
N ASP A 154 -5.56 -11.97 -11.90
CA ASP A 154 -6.06 -13.02 -11.00
C ASP A 154 -6.90 -12.46 -9.86
N SER A 155 -6.45 -11.39 -9.20
CA SER A 155 -7.02 -10.92 -7.93
C SER A 155 -8.11 -9.87 -8.09
N GLN A 156 -8.07 -9.02 -9.12
CA GLN A 156 -8.92 -7.83 -9.24
C GLN A 156 -9.86 -7.84 -10.44
N HIS A 157 -9.45 -8.39 -11.58
CA HIS A 157 -10.33 -8.51 -12.74
C HIS A 157 -11.44 -9.54 -12.47
N GLN A 158 -12.67 -9.07 -12.26
CA GLN A 158 -13.83 -9.93 -11.98
C GLN A 158 -14.28 -10.67 -13.26
N ILE A 159 -14.61 -11.97 -13.13
CA ILE A 159 -15.21 -12.78 -14.22
C ILE A 159 -16.50 -13.36 -13.71
N VAL A 160 -17.62 -12.76 -14.11
CA VAL A 160 -18.99 -13.21 -13.79
C VAL A 160 -19.84 -13.46 -15.04
N SER A 161 -19.41 -12.97 -16.20
CA SER A 161 -20.10 -13.07 -17.49
C SER A 161 -19.13 -13.43 -18.63
N LYS A 162 -19.71 -13.71 -19.80
CA LYS A 162 -18.94 -13.92 -21.04
C LYS A 162 -18.13 -12.67 -21.40
N THR A 163 -18.72 -11.49 -21.30
CA THR A 163 -18.05 -10.22 -21.59
C THR A 163 -16.83 -10.03 -20.69
N ASP A 164 -16.91 -10.36 -19.41
CA ASP A 164 -15.75 -10.25 -18.50
C ASP A 164 -14.61 -11.18 -18.91
N ALA A 165 -14.93 -12.37 -19.42
CA ALA A 165 -13.92 -13.29 -19.92
C ALA A 165 -13.30 -12.81 -21.23
N ASP A 166 -14.09 -12.18 -22.11
CA ASP A 166 -13.61 -11.55 -23.35
C ASP A 166 -12.71 -10.34 -23.02
N ASP A 167 -13.09 -9.51 -22.04
CA ASP A 167 -12.29 -8.38 -21.53
C ASP A 167 -10.96 -8.85 -20.91
N TYR A 168 -10.96 -10.01 -20.25
CA TYR A 168 -9.71 -10.62 -19.76
C TYR A 168 -8.76 -10.95 -20.89
N LEU A 169 -9.27 -11.57 -21.98
CA LEU A 169 -8.45 -11.88 -23.16
C LEU A 169 -7.93 -10.61 -23.84
N ALA A 170 -8.75 -9.55 -23.89
CA ALA A 170 -8.32 -8.25 -24.42
C ALA A 170 -7.15 -7.67 -23.61
N ARG A 171 -7.24 -7.68 -22.28
CA ARG A 171 -6.14 -7.27 -21.38
C ARG A 171 -4.91 -8.15 -21.55
N LEU A 172 -5.10 -9.46 -21.70
CA LEU A 172 -4.00 -10.39 -21.89
C LEU A 172 -3.26 -10.10 -23.21
N SER A 173 -3.97 -9.74 -24.27
CA SER A 173 -3.36 -9.28 -25.54
C SER A 173 -2.63 -7.94 -25.35
N ALA A 174 -3.24 -6.96 -24.67
CA ALA A 174 -2.64 -5.66 -24.42
C ALA A 174 -1.38 -5.73 -23.53
N PHE A 175 -1.21 -6.83 -22.78
CA PHE A 175 -0.06 -7.03 -21.90
C PHE A 175 1.28 -7.05 -22.65
N GLY A 176 1.31 -7.62 -23.87
CA GLY A 176 2.51 -7.56 -24.71
C GLY A 176 2.92 -6.12 -25.06
N THR A 177 1.94 -5.30 -25.47
CA THR A 177 2.18 -3.87 -25.77
C THR A 177 2.67 -3.12 -24.52
N ALA A 178 2.06 -3.36 -23.36
CA ALA A 178 2.47 -2.71 -22.13
C ALA A 178 3.92 -3.04 -21.75
N MET A 179 4.34 -4.30 -21.93
CA MET A 179 5.74 -4.70 -21.71
C MET A 179 6.71 -4.06 -22.71
N ASP A 180 6.33 -3.92 -23.98
CA ASP A 180 7.17 -3.24 -24.97
C ASP A 180 7.32 -1.74 -24.67
N GLN A 181 6.26 -1.08 -24.25
CA GLN A 181 6.31 0.33 -23.83
C GLN A 181 7.25 0.52 -22.60
N GLU A 182 7.18 -0.37 -21.62
CA GLU A 182 8.12 -0.35 -20.47
C GLU A 182 9.55 -0.64 -20.90
N ARG A 183 9.76 -1.53 -21.89
CA ARG A 183 11.09 -1.76 -22.44
C ARG A 183 11.66 -0.49 -23.08
N GLU A 184 10.87 0.24 -23.87
CA GLU A 184 11.27 1.50 -24.49
C GLU A 184 11.59 2.57 -23.43
N ALA A 185 10.78 2.68 -22.38
CA ALA A 185 11.04 3.57 -21.25
C ALA A 185 12.34 3.18 -20.51
N ALA A 186 12.60 1.89 -20.31
CA ALA A 186 13.83 1.42 -19.71
C ALA A 186 15.05 1.70 -20.60
N GLU A 187 14.95 1.53 -21.93
CA GLU A 187 16.00 1.87 -22.90
C GLU A 187 16.33 3.37 -22.86
N HIS A 188 15.32 4.24 -22.76
CA HIS A 188 15.49 5.67 -22.57
C HIS A 188 16.30 5.97 -21.29
N ASP A 189 15.94 5.36 -20.16
CA ASP A 189 16.58 5.59 -18.88
C ASP A 189 18.02 5.06 -18.86
N ILE A 190 18.26 3.90 -19.49
CA ILE A 190 19.59 3.34 -19.67
C ILE A 190 20.50 4.28 -20.46
N ALA A 191 19.97 4.95 -21.49
CA ALA A 191 20.72 5.94 -22.27
C ALA A 191 21.10 7.15 -21.40
N LEU A 192 20.37 7.43 -20.33
CA LEU A 192 20.70 8.46 -19.32
C LEU A 192 21.67 7.94 -18.23
N GLY A 193 22.10 6.68 -18.30
CA GLY A 193 22.97 6.05 -17.31
C GLY A 193 22.25 5.46 -16.09
N ILE A 194 20.93 5.32 -16.15
CA ILE A 194 20.13 4.76 -15.06
C ILE A 194 20.04 3.24 -15.24
N VAL A 195 21.00 2.53 -14.68
CA VAL A 195 21.12 1.06 -14.77
C VAL A 195 20.91 0.48 -13.37
N PRO A 196 20.02 -0.54 -13.19
CA PRO A 196 19.86 -1.21 -11.90
C PRO A 196 21.17 -1.90 -11.46
N PRO A 197 21.40 -2.08 -10.14
CA PRO A 197 22.49 -2.90 -9.63
C PRO A 197 22.43 -4.34 -10.16
N ASP A 198 23.56 -5.03 -10.19
CA ASP A 198 23.70 -6.40 -10.71
C ASP A 198 22.74 -7.41 -10.03
N PHE A 199 22.62 -7.34 -8.70
CA PHE A 199 21.71 -8.21 -7.94
C PHE A 199 20.22 -7.92 -8.22
N VAL A 200 19.85 -6.67 -8.53
CA VAL A 200 18.50 -6.29 -8.95
C VAL A 200 18.19 -6.89 -10.32
N LEU A 201 19.14 -6.76 -11.28
CA LEU A 201 19.01 -7.39 -12.60
C LEU A 201 18.89 -8.91 -12.49
N ALA A 202 19.74 -9.55 -11.66
CA ALA A 202 19.71 -11.00 -11.46
C ALA A 202 18.38 -11.47 -10.90
N ARG A 203 17.85 -10.79 -9.87
CA ARG A 203 16.56 -11.13 -9.26
C ARG A 203 15.40 -10.92 -10.23
N THR A 204 15.39 -9.83 -10.97
CA THR A 204 14.37 -9.53 -11.99
C THR A 204 14.35 -10.59 -13.09
N LEU A 205 15.53 -10.94 -13.61
CA LEU A 205 15.68 -11.98 -14.62
C LEU A 205 15.27 -13.37 -14.10
N GLU A 206 15.54 -13.68 -12.83
CA GLU A 206 15.08 -14.94 -12.20
C GLU A 206 13.54 -15.03 -12.23
N GLN A 207 12.86 -13.97 -11.83
CA GLN A 207 11.39 -13.90 -11.83
C GLN A 207 10.81 -14.01 -13.25
N MET A 208 11.36 -13.26 -14.19
CA MET A 208 10.95 -13.30 -15.60
C MET A 208 11.20 -14.70 -16.22
N THR A 209 12.34 -15.32 -15.90
CA THR A 209 12.69 -16.67 -16.38
C THR A 209 11.69 -17.71 -15.83
N LYS A 210 11.29 -17.60 -14.57
CA LYS A 210 10.27 -18.47 -13.98
C LYS A 210 8.93 -18.34 -14.69
N LEU A 211 8.49 -17.10 -14.96
CA LEU A 211 7.24 -16.84 -15.69
C LEU A 211 7.32 -17.40 -17.11
N ARG A 212 8.42 -17.14 -17.83
CA ARG A 212 8.64 -17.59 -19.22
C ARG A 212 8.82 -19.11 -19.33
N GLY A 213 9.44 -19.74 -18.34
CA GLY A 213 9.73 -21.18 -18.33
C GLY A 213 8.51 -22.07 -18.16
N THR A 214 7.37 -21.52 -17.80
CA THR A 214 6.10 -22.25 -17.71
C THR A 214 5.50 -22.40 -19.11
N PRO A 215 5.11 -23.62 -19.56
CA PRO A 215 4.38 -23.78 -20.81
C PRO A 215 3.14 -22.90 -20.85
N ALA A 216 2.82 -22.31 -22.01
CA ALA A 216 1.74 -21.33 -22.12
C ALA A 216 0.41 -21.85 -21.56
N GLU A 217 0.06 -23.11 -21.82
CA GLU A 217 -1.17 -23.76 -21.38
C GLU A 217 -1.23 -23.93 -19.84
N LYS A 218 -0.07 -23.94 -19.19
CA LYS A 218 0.09 -24.05 -17.72
C LYS A 218 0.44 -22.72 -17.08
N SER A 219 0.45 -21.64 -17.83
CA SER A 219 0.69 -20.30 -17.29
C SER A 219 -0.37 -19.94 -16.25
N PRO A 220 0.01 -19.32 -15.12
CA PRO A 220 -0.96 -18.80 -14.15
C PRO A 220 -2.02 -17.90 -14.78
N LEU A 221 -1.68 -17.17 -15.84
CA LEU A 221 -2.60 -16.34 -16.63
C LEU A 221 -3.72 -17.17 -17.27
N VAL A 222 -3.38 -18.34 -17.82
CA VAL A 222 -4.34 -19.26 -18.45
C VAL A 222 -5.14 -20.01 -17.39
N GLU A 223 -4.46 -20.55 -16.37
CA GLU A 223 -5.11 -21.32 -15.31
C GLU A 223 -6.12 -20.48 -14.52
N SER A 224 -5.82 -19.20 -14.25
CA SER A 224 -6.72 -18.28 -13.58
C SER A 224 -8.02 -18.08 -14.37
N LEU A 225 -7.92 -17.80 -15.68
CA LEU A 225 -9.08 -17.65 -16.54
C LEU A 225 -9.88 -18.96 -16.64
N ALA A 226 -9.22 -20.07 -16.98
CA ALA A 226 -9.84 -21.39 -17.15
C ALA A 226 -10.62 -21.82 -15.89
N ARG A 227 -10.02 -21.69 -14.72
CA ARG A 227 -10.66 -21.99 -13.43
C ARG A 227 -11.93 -21.17 -13.21
N ARG A 228 -11.88 -19.85 -13.46
CA ARG A 228 -12.99 -18.93 -13.19
C ARG A 228 -14.13 -19.09 -14.20
N VAL A 229 -13.85 -19.26 -15.50
CA VAL A 229 -14.89 -19.51 -16.51
C VAL A 229 -15.58 -20.85 -16.26
N LYS A 230 -14.83 -21.90 -15.83
CA LYS A 230 -15.42 -23.19 -15.41
C LYS A 230 -16.33 -23.03 -14.19
N GLN A 231 -15.90 -22.31 -13.16
CA GLN A 231 -16.70 -22.05 -11.95
C GLN A 231 -18.00 -21.31 -12.26
N LYS A 232 -17.96 -20.39 -13.24
CA LYS A 232 -19.13 -19.59 -13.65
C LYS A 232 -19.93 -20.22 -14.78
N LYS A 233 -19.52 -21.41 -15.26
CA LYS A 233 -20.17 -22.13 -16.38
C LYS A 233 -20.26 -21.28 -17.66
N ILE A 234 -19.25 -20.47 -17.93
CA ILE A 234 -19.17 -19.65 -19.14
C ILE A 234 -18.68 -20.55 -20.28
N ALA A 235 -19.47 -20.66 -21.35
CA ALA A 235 -19.15 -21.48 -22.52
C ALA A 235 -18.12 -20.78 -23.42
N GLY A 236 -17.19 -21.56 -24.00
CA GLY A 236 -16.17 -21.10 -24.93
C GLY A 236 -14.80 -21.70 -24.63
N ASP A 237 -13.92 -21.72 -25.65
CA ASP A 237 -12.52 -22.15 -25.51
C ASP A 237 -11.63 -20.98 -25.00
N TYR A 238 -11.87 -20.54 -23.77
CA TYR A 238 -11.09 -19.46 -23.16
C TYR A 238 -9.66 -19.87 -22.81
N ALA A 239 -9.47 -21.12 -22.42
CA ALA A 239 -8.15 -21.65 -22.09
C ALA A 239 -7.23 -21.70 -23.34
N GLY A 240 -7.74 -22.24 -24.46
CA GLY A 240 -6.99 -22.30 -25.70
C GLY A 240 -6.68 -20.91 -26.29
N GLN A 241 -7.64 -19.98 -26.20
CA GLN A 241 -7.42 -18.60 -26.64
C GLN A 241 -6.36 -17.89 -25.77
N ALA A 242 -6.46 -18.01 -24.45
CA ALA A 242 -5.47 -17.43 -23.54
C ALA A 242 -4.07 -18.04 -23.76
N ALA A 243 -3.97 -19.36 -23.95
CA ALA A 243 -2.70 -20.03 -24.21
C ALA A 243 -2.02 -19.52 -25.48
N ARG A 244 -2.79 -19.32 -26.56
CA ARG A 244 -2.27 -18.71 -27.79
C ARG A 244 -1.75 -17.30 -27.55
N ILE A 245 -2.53 -16.44 -26.88
CA ILE A 245 -2.11 -15.06 -26.58
C ILE A 245 -0.83 -15.07 -25.74
N VAL A 246 -0.76 -15.93 -24.73
CA VAL A 246 0.45 -16.06 -23.89
C VAL A 246 1.65 -16.48 -24.73
N GLY A 247 1.50 -17.50 -25.59
CA GLY A 247 2.59 -18.01 -26.40
C GLY A 247 3.05 -17.07 -27.52
N GLU A 248 2.10 -16.40 -28.19
CA GLU A 248 2.37 -15.61 -29.39
C GLU A 248 2.60 -14.12 -29.13
N ILE A 249 2.10 -13.59 -27.98
CA ILE A 249 2.17 -12.16 -27.67
C ILE A 249 2.95 -11.92 -26.37
N VAL A 250 2.51 -12.52 -25.25
CA VAL A 250 3.07 -12.22 -23.92
C VAL A 250 4.51 -12.70 -23.78
N TYR A 251 4.77 -13.95 -24.13
CA TYR A 251 6.11 -14.54 -24.00
C TYR A 251 7.16 -13.88 -24.91
N PRO A 252 6.87 -13.58 -26.19
CA PRO A 252 7.81 -12.83 -27.02
C PRO A 252 8.12 -11.43 -26.48
N ALA A 253 7.13 -10.70 -25.93
CA ALA A 253 7.36 -9.40 -25.31
C ALA A 253 8.22 -9.53 -24.04
N LEU A 254 7.95 -10.51 -23.19
CA LEU A 254 8.76 -10.82 -22.02
C LEU A 254 10.22 -11.16 -22.39
N GLU A 255 10.43 -11.93 -23.46
CA GLU A 255 11.76 -12.25 -23.97
C GLU A 255 12.53 -11.01 -24.44
N ARG A 256 11.85 -10.04 -25.05
CA ARG A 256 12.48 -8.75 -25.42
C ARG A 256 12.94 -7.98 -24.18
N GLN A 257 12.14 -7.89 -23.12
CA GLN A 257 12.57 -7.29 -21.85
C GLN A 257 13.74 -8.06 -21.23
N MET A 258 13.68 -9.41 -21.21
CA MET A 258 14.78 -10.23 -20.68
C MET A 258 16.06 -10.04 -21.49
N THR A 259 15.99 -9.90 -22.80
CA THR A 259 17.15 -9.65 -23.67
C THR A 259 17.79 -8.30 -23.35
N LEU A 260 16.98 -7.25 -23.16
CA LEU A 260 17.46 -5.96 -22.72
C LEU A 260 18.21 -6.08 -21.38
N LEU A 261 17.59 -6.67 -20.36
CA LEU A 261 18.19 -6.78 -19.02
C LEU A 261 19.48 -7.63 -19.03
N LYS A 262 19.52 -8.72 -19.82
CA LYS A 262 20.74 -9.53 -19.99
C LYS A 262 21.89 -8.72 -20.61
N SER A 263 21.60 -7.83 -21.55
CA SER A 263 22.62 -6.97 -22.17
C SER A 263 23.25 -5.98 -21.20
N LEU A 264 22.61 -5.72 -20.07
CA LEU A 264 23.10 -4.81 -19.02
C LEU A 264 24.00 -5.51 -18.00
N GLN A 265 23.87 -6.83 -17.81
CA GLN A 265 24.63 -7.57 -16.79
C GLN A 265 26.14 -7.31 -16.81
N PRO A 266 26.82 -7.26 -17.99
CA PRO A 266 28.26 -6.97 -18.02
C PRO A 266 28.64 -5.54 -17.61
N LYS A 267 27.69 -4.60 -17.56
CA LYS A 267 27.88 -3.18 -17.26
C LYS A 267 27.34 -2.80 -15.88
N ALA A 268 26.59 -3.67 -15.25
CA ALA A 268 25.98 -3.42 -13.95
C ALA A 268 27.04 -3.42 -12.85
N VAL A 269 26.87 -2.52 -11.91
CA VAL A 269 27.73 -2.42 -10.72
C VAL A 269 27.00 -2.97 -9.50
N HIS A 270 27.76 -3.34 -8.46
CA HIS A 270 27.21 -3.91 -7.23
C HIS A 270 26.77 -2.85 -6.21
N ASP A 271 27.11 -1.57 -6.45
CA ASP A 271 26.76 -0.48 -5.56
C ASP A 271 25.24 -0.34 -5.42
N ALA A 272 24.75 -0.41 -4.18
CA ALA A 272 23.33 -0.55 -3.87
C ALA A 272 22.57 0.79 -3.82
N GLY A 273 23.25 1.87 -3.45
CA GLY A 273 22.63 3.17 -3.21
C GLY A 273 22.41 3.98 -4.47
N VAL A 274 21.37 4.84 -4.46
CA VAL A 274 21.08 5.75 -5.58
C VAL A 274 22.11 6.88 -5.73
N TRP A 275 22.96 7.10 -4.73
CA TRP A 275 24.06 8.07 -4.80
C TRP A 275 24.97 7.90 -6.03
N ARG A 276 25.07 6.69 -6.57
CA ARG A 276 25.83 6.36 -7.78
C ARG A 276 25.20 6.87 -9.08
N LEU A 277 23.92 7.21 -9.07
CA LEU A 277 23.21 7.72 -10.23
C LEU A 277 23.50 9.22 -10.42
N LYS A 278 23.35 9.70 -11.64
CA LYS A 278 23.39 11.14 -11.91
C LYS A 278 22.35 11.85 -11.01
N ASP A 279 22.75 12.89 -10.31
CA ASP A 279 21.93 13.60 -9.32
C ASP A 279 21.39 12.72 -8.17
N GLY A 280 22.01 11.58 -7.88
CA GLY A 280 21.51 10.57 -6.96
C GLY A 280 21.27 11.08 -5.54
N ALA A 281 22.14 11.94 -4.99
CA ALA A 281 21.91 12.56 -3.67
C ALA A 281 20.65 13.43 -3.66
N ALA A 282 20.40 14.17 -4.74
CA ALA A 282 19.21 14.99 -4.88
C ALA A 282 17.94 14.14 -5.12
N TYR A 283 18.08 13.03 -5.84
CA TYR A 283 17.02 12.04 -6.01
C TYR A 283 16.62 11.44 -4.66
N TYR A 284 17.59 11.04 -3.86
CA TYR A 284 17.32 10.50 -2.52
C TYR A 284 16.65 11.52 -1.60
N ALA A 285 17.14 12.76 -1.57
CA ALA A 285 16.49 13.83 -0.81
C ALA A 285 15.03 14.05 -1.23
N ALA A 286 14.76 14.08 -2.53
CA ALA A 286 13.40 14.20 -3.05
C ALA A 286 12.54 12.95 -2.73
N SER A 287 13.12 11.76 -2.77
CA SER A 287 12.45 10.52 -2.37
C SER A 287 12.06 10.54 -0.89
N LEU A 288 12.96 10.99 0.00
CA LEU A 288 12.64 11.14 1.42
C LEU A 288 11.46 12.09 1.64
N VAL A 289 11.46 13.26 0.98
CA VAL A 289 10.34 14.21 1.07
C VAL A 289 9.04 13.59 0.56
N SER A 290 9.08 12.90 -0.58
CA SER A 290 7.92 12.23 -1.17
C SER A 290 7.34 11.16 -0.24
N GLN A 291 8.19 10.31 0.34
CA GLN A 291 7.79 9.17 1.14
C GLN A 291 7.44 9.54 2.59
N THR A 292 8.19 10.47 3.19
CA THR A 292 7.98 10.85 4.60
C THR A 292 7.09 12.08 4.77
N THR A 293 6.91 12.88 3.72
CA THR A 293 6.26 14.20 3.77
C THR A 293 6.88 15.17 4.79
N THR A 294 8.18 14.98 5.10
CA THR A 294 8.97 15.83 6.00
C THR A 294 10.22 16.35 5.28
N THR A 295 10.89 17.31 5.90
CA THR A 295 12.15 17.88 5.41
C THR A 295 13.36 17.40 6.20
N MET A 296 13.23 16.30 6.97
CA MET A 296 14.33 15.71 7.72
C MET A 296 15.47 15.29 6.79
N LYS A 297 16.68 15.55 7.22
CA LYS A 297 17.89 15.16 6.48
C LYS A 297 18.24 13.70 6.72
N PRO A 298 18.92 13.03 5.77
CA PRO A 298 19.36 11.64 5.94
C PRO A 298 20.11 11.37 7.25
N GLU A 299 20.99 12.29 7.66
CA GLU A 299 21.81 12.15 8.87
C GLU A 299 20.94 12.21 10.15
N GLU A 300 19.90 13.06 10.16
CA GLU A 300 18.96 13.16 11.27
C GLU A 300 18.12 11.88 11.37
N ILE A 301 17.66 11.34 10.24
CA ILE A 301 16.90 10.09 10.16
C ILE A 301 17.78 8.91 10.61
N HIS A 302 19.03 8.85 10.17
CA HIS A 302 19.95 7.79 10.55
C HIS A 302 20.21 7.77 12.06
N LYS A 303 20.53 8.95 12.64
CA LYS A 303 20.72 9.09 14.07
C LYS A 303 19.47 8.68 14.85
N LEU A 304 18.31 9.14 14.44
CA LEU A 304 17.03 8.75 15.04
C LEU A 304 16.85 7.23 15.01
N GLY A 305 17.18 6.60 13.88
CA GLY A 305 17.14 5.15 13.72
C GLY A 305 18.03 4.43 14.74
N LEU A 306 19.29 4.84 14.87
CA LEU A 306 20.25 4.26 15.83
C LEU A 306 19.76 4.42 17.29
N ASP A 307 19.27 5.61 17.66
CA ASP A 307 18.76 5.88 19.01
C ASP A 307 17.55 4.97 19.34
N LEU A 308 16.65 4.78 18.38
CA LEU A 308 15.48 3.91 18.53
C LEU A 308 15.87 2.44 18.60
N VAL A 309 16.79 1.96 17.76
CA VAL A 309 17.30 0.58 17.82
C VAL A 309 17.87 0.28 19.19
N ASN A 310 18.68 1.18 19.76
CA ASN A 310 19.27 1.02 21.09
C ASN A 310 18.18 0.96 22.17
N SER A 311 17.24 1.89 22.15
CA SER A 311 16.15 1.95 23.14
C SER A 311 15.24 0.72 23.09
N GLN A 312 14.84 0.29 21.88
CA GLN A 312 13.97 -0.87 21.68
C GLN A 312 14.69 -2.19 22.00
N SER A 313 15.99 -2.29 21.68
CA SER A 313 16.81 -3.44 22.08
C SER A 313 16.87 -3.58 23.61
N ALA A 314 17.01 -2.47 24.34
CA ALA A 314 17.01 -2.49 25.81
C ALA A 314 15.65 -2.96 26.39
N GLN A 315 14.54 -2.48 25.82
CA GLN A 315 13.20 -2.93 26.23
C GLN A 315 12.98 -4.41 25.94
N MET A 316 13.39 -4.88 24.76
CA MET A 316 13.30 -6.28 24.37
C MET A 316 14.18 -7.18 25.23
N ASP A 317 15.40 -6.74 25.55
CA ASP A 317 16.33 -7.46 26.45
C ASP A 317 15.70 -7.69 27.82
N ALA A 318 15.08 -6.66 28.39
CA ALA A 318 14.40 -6.75 29.68
C ALA A 318 13.23 -7.75 29.63
N LEU A 319 12.38 -7.66 28.61
CA LEU A 319 11.23 -8.54 28.44
C LEU A 319 11.66 -10.00 28.19
N MET A 320 12.69 -10.22 27.38
CA MET A 320 13.24 -11.55 27.11
C MET A 320 13.83 -12.19 28.38
N LYS A 321 14.61 -11.43 29.16
CA LYS A 321 15.17 -11.92 30.43
C LYS A 321 14.09 -12.31 31.41
N ALA A 322 13.02 -11.52 31.53
CA ALA A 322 11.86 -11.81 32.39
C ALA A 322 11.15 -13.12 31.96
N ASN A 323 11.30 -13.56 30.71
CA ASN A 323 10.72 -14.77 30.18
C ASN A 323 11.75 -15.91 29.95
N GLY A 324 12.89 -15.85 30.65
CA GLY A 324 13.88 -16.93 30.65
C GLY A 324 14.88 -16.94 29.51
N LEU A 325 14.83 -15.95 28.61
CA LEU A 325 15.78 -15.80 27.51
C LEU A 325 16.87 -14.78 27.88
N SER A 326 17.96 -15.27 28.52
CA SER A 326 19.00 -14.37 29.07
C SER A 326 20.38 -14.50 28.40
N LYS A 327 20.62 -15.50 27.57
CA LYS A 327 21.95 -15.79 26.99
C LYS A 327 22.08 -15.19 25.58
N GLY A 328 23.19 -14.51 25.32
CA GLY A 328 23.51 -13.92 24.03
C GLY A 328 22.89 -12.54 23.79
N THR A 329 23.12 -11.96 22.61
CA THR A 329 22.53 -10.67 22.19
C THR A 329 21.02 -10.81 21.94
N VAL A 330 20.30 -9.68 21.85
CA VAL A 330 18.87 -9.67 21.49
C VAL A 330 18.65 -10.38 20.15
N GLY A 331 19.42 -10.03 19.12
CA GLY A 331 19.32 -10.67 17.80
C GLY A 331 19.57 -12.18 17.83
N GLN A 332 20.55 -12.66 18.60
CA GLN A 332 20.78 -14.12 18.76
C GLN A 332 19.60 -14.82 19.44
N ARG A 333 18.97 -14.19 20.42
CA ARG A 333 17.79 -14.75 21.09
C ARG A 333 16.56 -14.73 20.18
N LEU A 334 16.38 -13.67 19.40
CA LEU A 334 15.34 -13.61 18.36
C LEU A 334 15.57 -14.72 17.31
N ARG A 335 16.81 -14.90 16.85
CA ARG A 335 17.15 -15.99 15.94
C ARG A 335 16.76 -17.34 16.51
N ALA A 336 17.07 -17.58 17.77
CA ALA A 336 16.69 -18.81 18.45
C ALA A 336 15.16 -18.99 18.54
N MET A 337 14.40 -17.88 18.70
CA MET A 337 12.93 -17.93 18.66
C MET A 337 12.39 -18.23 17.26
N PHE A 338 13.00 -17.71 16.19
CA PHE A 338 12.65 -18.10 14.82
C PHE A 338 12.88 -19.59 14.55
N ASP A 339 13.94 -20.14 15.11
CA ASP A 339 14.31 -21.55 14.92
C ASP A 339 13.55 -22.52 15.83
N ASP A 340 12.89 -22.04 16.90
CA ASP A 340 12.19 -22.87 17.88
C ASP A 340 10.87 -23.43 17.30
N PRO A 341 10.75 -24.77 17.14
CA PRO A 341 9.55 -25.40 16.57
C PRO A 341 8.26 -25.10 17.34
N LYS A 342 8.33 -24.75 18.62
CA LYS A 342 7.12 -24.44 19.42
C LYS A 342 6.36 -23.25 18.92
N PHE A 343 7.01 -22.35 18.17
CA PHE A 343 6.41 -21.16 17.59
C PHE A 343 5.93 -21.35 16.14
N ARG A 344 6.10 -22.55 15.57
CA ARG A 344 5.80 -22.80 14.16
C ARG A 344 4.47 -23.55 14.01
N TYR A 345 3.67 -23.10 13.09
CA TYR A 345 2.57 -23.92 12.58
C TYR A 345 3.11 -25.00 11.64
N PRO A 346 2.48 -26.19 11.57
CA PRO A 346 2.85 -27.19 10.59
C PRO A 346 2.82 -26.62 9.16
N ASN A 347 3.87 -26.84 8.38
CA ASN A 347 3.95 -26.36 6.99
C ASN A 347 3.16 -27.29 6.03
N THR A 348 1.89 -27.54 6.37
CA THR A 348 0.90 -28.30 5.60
C THR A 348 -0.31 -27.42 5.32
N ASP A 349 -1.14 -27.78 4.34
CA ASP A 349 -2.35 -26.99 4.06
C ASP A 349 -3.26 -26.92 5.31
N ALA A 350 -3.44 -28.01 6.04
CA ALA A 350 -4.20 -28.00 7.29
C ALA A 350 -3.59 -27.09 8.38
N GLY A 351 -2.27 -27.05 8.50
CA GLY A 351 -1.57 -26.15 9.43
C GLY A 351 -1.73 -24.68 9.05
N LYS A 352 -1.67 -24.38 7.75
CA LYS A 352 -1.91 -23.03 7.19
C LYS A 352 -3.35 -22.58 7.36
N ASP A 353 -4.33 -23.48 7.17
CA ASP A 353 -5.74 -23.19 7.41
C ASP A 353 -6.01 -22.91 8.89
N LYS A 354 -5.38 -23.70 9.81
CA LYS A 354 -5.45 -23.45 11.25
C LYS A 354 -4.88 -22.07 11.60
N LEU A 355 -3.73 -21.68 11.03
CA LEU A 355 -3.13 -20.37 11.24
C LEU A 355 -4.12 -19.25 10.85
N ILE A 356 -4.73 -19.33 9.67
CA ILE A 356 -5.73 -18.34 9.22
C ILE A 356 -6.94 -18.32 10.16
N ALA A 357 -7.40 -19.48 10.64
CA ALA A 357 -8.52 -19.57 11.59
C ALA A 357 -8.18 -18.86 12.91
N ASP A 358 -6.96 -19.05 13.43
CA ASP A 358 -6.48 -18.41 14.66
C ASP A 358 -6.36 -16.88 14.50
N LEU A 359 -5.89 -16.40 13.34
CA LEU A 359 -5.87 -14.97 13.03
C LEU A 359 -7.29 -14.37 12.99
N ASN A 360 -8.26 -15.08 12.42
CA ASN A 360 -9.65 -14.64 12.43
C ASN A 360 -10.23 -14.58 13.86
N VAL A 361 -9.78 -15.42 14.80
CA VAL A 361 -10.14 -15.28 16.22
C VAL A 361 -9.60 -13.97 16.78
N LYS A 362 -8.31 -13.64 16.53
CA LYS A 362 -7.70 -12.38 16.97
C LYS A 362 -8.43 -11.16 16.40
N VAL A 363 -8.78 -11.18 15.12
CA VAL A 363 -9.57 -10.11 14.48
C VAL A 363 -10.92 -9.92 15.16
N ARG A 364 -11.63 -11.01 15.53
CA ARG A 364 -12.90 -10.88 16.26
C ARG A 364 -12.70 -10.29 17.66
N GLN A 365 -11.64 -10.70 18.37
CA GLN A 365 -11.33 -10.21 19.72
C GLN A 365 -11.08 -8.70 19.70
N ILE A 366 -10.21 -8.22 18.80
CA ILE A 366 -9.93 -6.79 18.71
C ILE A 366 -11.12 -5.99 18.22
N ARG A 367 -11.92 -6.51 17.28
CA ARG A 367 -13.14 -5.86 16.79
C ARG A 367 -14.12 -5.56 17.92
N ALA A 368 -14.28 -6.47 18.87
CA ALA A 368 -15.14 -6.26 20.04
C ALA A 368 -14.64 -5.14 20.98
N MET A 369 -13.35 -4.81 20.94
CA MET A 369 -12.74 -3.78 21.77
C MET A 369 -12.74 -2.40 21.11
N LEU A 370 -12.84 -2.32 19.78
CA LEU A 370 -12.71 -1.07 19.03
C LEU A 370 -13.60 0.08 19.54
N PRO A 371 -14.88 -0.12 19.95
CA PRO A 371 -15.74 0.97 20.44
C PRO A 371 -15.20 1.70 21.67
N ARG A 372 -14.26 1.09 22.40
CA ARG A 372 -13.60 1.72 23.55
C ARG A 372 -12.59 2.79 23.13
N PHE A 373 -12.07 2.70 21.92
CA PHE A 373 -10.91 3.47 21.46
C PHE A 373 -11.18 4.28 20.20
N PHE A 374 -12.25 3.97 19.47
CA PHE A 374 -12.61 4.61 18.21
C PHE A 374 -14.06 5.07 18.25
N GLY A 375 -14.34 6.29 17.80
CA GLY A 375 -15.70 6.81 17.64
C GLY A 375 -16.34 6.26 16.38
N THR A 376 -15.62 6.28 15.26
CA THR A 376 -16.07 5.75 13.96
C THR A 376 -15.44 4.38 13.70
N LEU A 377 -16.29 3.42 13.33
CA LEU A 377 -15.87 2.05 13.04
C LEU A 377 -16.12 1.70 11.57
N PRO A 378 -15.25 0.87 10.95
CA PRO A 378 -15.42 0.43 9.57
C PRO A 378 -16.66 -0.48 9.45
N LYS A 379 -17.47 -0.25 8.40
CA LYS A 379 -18.63 -1.09 8.06
C LYS A 379 -18.24 -2.28 7.19
N ALA A 380 -17.26 -2.07 6.27
CA ALA A 380 -16.81 -3.13 5.39
C ALA A 380 -16.12 -4.26 6.15
N ASN A 381 -16.27 -5.48 5.63
CA ASN A 381 -15.67 -6.67 6.21
C ASN A 381 -14.20 -6.81 5.80
N LEU A 382 -13.40 -7.33 6.74
CA LEU A 382 -12.05 -7.81 6.50
C LEU A 382 -12.09 -9.33 6.30
N ILE A 383 -11.40 -9.82 5.28
CA ILE A 383 -11.11 -11.24 5.11
C ILE A 383 -9.60 -11.48 5.14
N ILE A 384 -9.19 -12.64 5.63
CA ILE A 384 -7.78 -13.07 5.65
C ILE A 384 -7.63 -14.17 4.62
N LYS A 385 -6.64 -14.04 3.74
CA LYS A 385 -6.31 -15.03 2.71
C LYS A 385 -4.81 -15.32 2.69
N ARG A 386 -4.47 -16.50 2.21
CA ARG A 386 -3.11 -16.83 1.81
C ARG A 386 -2.75 -16.03 0.55
N VAL A 387 -1.51 -15.54 0.50
CA VAL A 387 -0.92 -15.03 -0.74
C VAL A 387 -0.99 -16.13 -1.81
N PRO A 388 -1.41 -15.82 -3.04
CA PRO A 388 -1.46 -16.81 -4.13
C PRO A 388 -0.09 -17.49 -4.35
N LYS A 389 -0.10 -18.83 -4.55
CA LYS A 389 1.13 -19.65 -4.64
C LYS A 389 2.09 -19.20 -5.74
N ASN A 390 1.57 -18.63 -6.81
CA ASN A 390 2.36 -18.16 -7.96
C ASN A 390 3.18 -16.90 -7.67
N ILE A 391 2.80 -16.09 -6.67
CA ILE A 391 3.51 -14.85 -6.31
C ILE A 391 4.16 -14.90 -4.92
N GLU A 392 3.89 -15.94 -4.11
CA GLU A 392 4.35 -16.03 -2.72
C GLU A 392 5.88 -15.92 -2.55
N ALA A 393 6.65 -16.32 -3.56
CA ALA A 393 8.12 -16.25 -3.51
C ALA A 393 8.69 -14.82 -3.53
N GLY A 394 7.97 -13.88 -4.13
CA GLY A 394 8.37 -12.47 -4.21
C GLY A 394 7.53 -11.53 -3.35
N ALA A 395 6.44 -12.03 -2.75
CA ALA A 395 5.56 -11.24 -1.92
C ALA A 395 6.13 -11.04 -0.50
N PRO A 396 5.83 -9.90 0.16
CA PRO A 396 6.18 -9.69 1.57
C PRO A 396 5.47 -10.71 2.49
N GLY A 397 5.84 -10.72 3.78
CA GLY A 397 5.23 -11.62 4.79
C GLY A 397 3.72 -11.42 4.98
N GLY A 398 3.23 -10.22 4.73
CA GLY A 398 1.81 -9.89 4.67
C GLY A 398 1.58 -8.54 4.02
N TYR A 399 0.35 -8.31 3.51
CA TYR A 399 -0.07 -7.01 2.98
C TYR A 399 -1.59 -6.89 2.98
N TYR A 400 -2.06 -5.66 3.04
CA TYR A 400 -3.48 -5.34 2.94
C TYR A 400 -3.84 -4.85 1.54
N GLN A 401 -4.95 -5.35 1.00
CA GLN A 401 -5.56 -4.88 -0.24
C GLN A 401 -6.93 -4.26 0.07
N PRO A 402 -7.15 -2.98 -0.22
CA PRO A 402 -8.43 -2.30 0.02
C PRO A 402 -9.59 -2.97 -0.72
N GLY A 403 -10.77 -2.90 -0.15
CA GLY A 403 -12.01 -3.29 -0.81
C GLY A 403 -12.36 -2.36 -1.97
N SER A 404 -13.25 -2.81 -2.87
CA SER A 404 -13.80 -1.93 -3.90
C SER A 404 -14.84 -0.96 -3.31
N LEU A 405 -14.98 0.21 -3.92
CA LEU A 405 -15.91 1.24 -3.47
C LEU A 405 -17.38 0.80 -3.60
N ASP A 406 -17.68 -0.11 -4.53
CA ASP A 406 -19.01 -0.70 -4.71
C ASP A 406 -19.33 -1.81 -3.69
N GLY A 407 -18.39 -2.14 -2.80
CA GLY A 407 -18.53 -3.12 -1.73
C GLY A 407 -18.54 -4.59 -2.19
N LYS A 408 -18.42 -4.89 -3.48
CA LYS A 408 -18.46 -6.27 -3.99
C LYS A 408 -17.18 -7.06 -3.68
N ARG A 409 -16.05 -6.37 -3.61
CA ARG A 409 -14.78 -6.95 -3.20
C ARG A 409 -14.43 -6.45 -1.79
N PRO A 410 -14.36 -7.34 -0.78
CA PRO A 410 -14.01 -6.95 0.59
C PRO A 410 -12.53 -6.56 0.70
N GLY A 411 -12.19 -5.79 1.74
CA GLY A 411 -10.81 -5.59 2.13
C GLY A 411 -10.16 -6.92 2.52
N THR A 412 -8.96 -7.16 2.03
CA THR A 412 -8.29 -8.45 2.20
C THR A 412 -6.91 -8.26 2.82
N TYR A 413 -6.67 -8.90 3.96
CA TYR A 413 -5.35 -9.11 4.51
C TYR A 413 -4.78 -10.40 3.91
N TYR A 414 -3.73 -10.28 3.12
CA TYR A 414 -2.99 -11.41 2.57
C TYR A 414 -1.81 -11.73 3.49
N ILE A 415 -1.69 -13.03 3.87
CA ILE A 415 -0.55 -13.53 4.63
C ILE A 415 0.25 -14.50 3.76
N ASN A 416 1.57 -14.32 3.71
CA ASN A 416 2.46 -15.19 2.96
C ASN A 416 2.74 -16.46 3.77
N LEU A 417 2.23 -17.58 3.28
CA LEU A 417 2.39 -18.87 3.88
C LEU A 417 3.21 -19.83 3.00
N ARG A 418 4.17 -19.28 2.23
CA ARG A 418 5.14 -20.08 1.47
C ARG A 418 5.80 -21.11 2.39
N ASP A 419 6.35 -20.63 3.49
CA ASP A 419 6.90 -21.42 4.58
C ASP A 419 6.43 -20.86 5.93
N THR A 420 5.79 -21.67 6.74
CA THR A 420 5.32 -21.27 8.07
C THR A 420 6.46 -20.96 9.06
N ALA A 421 7.69 -21.37 8.77
CA ALA A 421 8.88 -20.98 9.53
C ALA A 421 9.22 -19.48 9.38
N GLU A 422 8.79 -18.84 8.30
CA GLU A 422 9.01 -17.41 8.05
C GLU A 422 7.99 -16.53 8.82
N VAL A 423 6.91 -17.13 9.35
CA VAL A 423 5.83 -16.41 10.06
C VAL A 423 5.53 -17.11 11.41
N PRO A 424 6.47 -17.13 12.36
CA PRO A 424 6.27 -17.78 13.64
C PRO A 424 5.16 -17.10 14.44
N SER A 425 4.49 -17.87 15.30
CA SER A 425 3.26 -17.46 16.00
C SER A 425 3.39 -16.19 16.84
N TRP A 426 4.60 -15.87 17.30
CA TRP A 426 4.86 -14.68 18.10
C TRP A 426 4.90 -13.36 17.27
N THR A 427 5.09 -13.42 15.96
CA THR A 427 5.03 -12.23 15.06
C THR A 427 3.62 -11.95 14.57
N LEU A 428 2.76 -12.96 14.51
CA LEU A 428 1.45 -12.93 13.88
C LEU A 428 0.45 -11.93 14.49
N PRO A 429 0.38 -11.73 15.83
CA PRO A 429 -0.55 -10.76 16.41
C PRO A 429 -0.32 -9.35 15.86
N THR A 430 0.92 -8.89 15.91
CA THR A 430 1.31 -7.54 15.48
C THR A 430 1.04 -7.32 14.00
N LEU A 431 1.45 -8.26 13.14
CA LEU A 431 1.16 -8.20 11.71
C LEU A 431 -0.36 -8.14 11.45
N THR A 432 -1.17 -8.88 12.21
CA THR A 432 -2.63 -8.88 12.07
C THR A 432 -3.24 -7.52 12.47
N TYR A 433 -2.70 -6.86 13.49
CA TYR A 433 -3.16 -5.52 13.89
C TYR A 433 -2.72 -4.46 12.89
N HIS A 434 -1.56 -4.62 12.27
CA HIS A 434 -1.03 -3.74 11.22
C HIS A 434 -1.88 -3.82 9.94
N GLU A 435 -2.01 -5.02 9.36
CA GLU A 435 -2.72 -5.23 8.08
C GLU A 435 -4.24 -5.16 8.21
N GLY A 436 -4.75 -5.62 9.36
CA GLY A 436 -6.18 -5.69 9.63
C GLY A 436 -6.69 -4.49 10.41
N ILE A 437 -7.21 -4.78 11.60
CA ILE A 437 -7.78 -3.80 12.52
C ILE A 437 -6.96 -3.78 13.82
N PRO A 438 -6.65 -2.56 14.33
CA PRO A 438 -7.09 -1.23 13.87
C PRO A 438 -6.20 -0.55 12.81
N GLY A 439 -5.32 -1.29 12.11
CA GLY A 439 -4.36 -0.78 11.14
C GLY A 439 -4.97 -0.42 9.78
N HIS A 440 -4.37 -0.92 8.70
CA HIS A 440 -4.69 -0.53 7.32
C HIS A 440 -6.16 -0.69 6.96
N HIS A 441 -6.80 -1.82 7.34
CA HIS A 441 -8.21 -2.03 7.02
C HIS A 441 -9.11 -0.97 7.66
N LEU A 442 -8.91 -0.66 8.94
CA LEU A 442 -9.73 0.36 9.61
C LEU A 442 -9.51 1.73 8.97
N GLN A 443 -8.25 2.14 8.79
CA GLN A 443 -7.91 3.45 8.24
C GLN A 443 -8.47 3.63 6.82
N GLY A 444 -8.18 2.67 5.93
CA GLY A 444 -8.60 2.75 4.53
C GLY A 444 -10.12 2.71 4.38
N THR A 445 -10.80 1.84 5.14
CA THR A 445 -12.26 1.71 5.09
C THR A 445 -12.97 2.96 5.63
N VAL A 446 -12.51 3.51 6.76
CA VAL A 446 -13.08 4.75 7.30
C VAL A 446 -12.92 5.91 6.31
N ALA A 447 -11.77 6.02 5.63
CA ALA A 447 -11.57 7.02 4.59
C ALA A 447 -12.51 6.80 3.39
N GLN A 448 -12.68 5.56 2.91
CA GLN A 448 -13.59 5.23 1.81
C GLN A 448 -15.07 5.48 2.16
N GLU A 449 -15.49 5.22 3.39
CA GLU A 449 -16.86 5.40 3.88
C GLU A 449 -17.17 6.85 4.30
N SER A 450 -16.16 7.72 4.40
CA SER A 450 -16.33 9.13 4.77
C SER A 450 -16.96 9.96 3.64
N PRO A 451 -17.48 11.17 3.93
CA PRO A 451 -18.06 12.06 2.91
C PRO A 451 -17.01 12.84 2.10
N LEU A 452 -15.77 12.35 2.01
CA LEU A 452 -14.71 12.99 1.25
C LEU A 452 -14.95 12.90 -0.27
N PRO A 453 -14.46 13.86 -1.07
CA PRO A 453 -14.38 13.71 -2.51
C PRO A 453 -13.61 12.45 -2.92
N LEU A 454 -13.97 11.84 -4.05
CA LEU A 454 -13.38 10.56 -4.48
C LEU A 454 -11.84 10.62 -4.56
N ILE A 455 -11.30 11.69 -5.09
CA ILE A 455 -9.85 11.92 -5.15
C ILE A 455 -9.18 11.81 -3.77
N ARG A 456 -9.86 12.26 -2.70
CA ARG A 456 -9.35 12.19 -1.33
C ARG A 456 -9.52 10.80 -0.70
N LYS A 457 -10.56 10.06 -1.08
CA LYS A 457 -10.78 8.67 -0.62
C LYS A 457 -9.71 7.70 -1.09
N ILE A 458 -9.12 7.98 -2.26
CA ILE A 458 -8.09 7.13 -2.87
C ILE A 458 -6.67 7.71 -2.77
N SER A 459 -6.53 8.97 -2.32
CA SER A 459 -5.21 9.57 -2.06
C SER A 459 -4.50 8.84 -0.93
N GLY A 460 -3.22 8.56 -1.11
CA GLY A 460 -2.36 7.97 -0.10
C GLY A 460 -1.09 8.79 0.11
N PHE A 461 -0.68 8.94 1.37
CA PHE A 461 0.65 9.44 1.75
C PHE A 461 1.28 8.35 2.59
N THR A 462 2.37 7.79 2.10
CA THR A 462 2.97 6.57 2.66
C THR A 462 3.26 6.72 4.16
N SER A 463 3.81 7.87 4.57
CA SER A 463 4.07 8.15 6.00
C SER A 463 2.82 8.24 6.87
N TYR A 464 1.68 8.64 6.30
CA TYR A 464 0.42 8.62 7.03
C TYR A 464 -0.13 7.20 7.15
N VAL A 465 -0.20 6.48 6.02
CA VAL A 465 -0.82 5.15 5.95
C VAL A 465 -0.03 4.13 6.77
N GLU A 466 1.29 4.06 6.57
CA GLU A 466 2.18 3.15 7.29
C GLU A 466 2.41 3.61 8.73
N GLY A 467 2.51 4.92 8.93
CA GLY A 467 2.63 5.51 10.26
C GLY A 467 1.42 5.22 11.13
N TRP A 468 0.21 5.28 10.58
CA TRP A 468 -1.02 4.88 11.27
C TRP A 468 -0.98 3.40 11.65
N ALA A 469 -0.68 2.51 10.70
CA ALA A 469 -0.64 1.07 10.97
C ALA A 469 0.39 0.74 12.07
N LEU A 470 1.58 1.34 12.01
CA LEU A 470 2.60 1.17 13.04
C LEU A 470 2.23 1.83 14.38
N TYR A 471 1.49 2.93 14.36
CA TYR A 471 0.91 3.54 15.57
C TYR A 471 -0.09 2.58 16.24
N THR A 472 -0.89 1.86 15.46
CA THR A 472 -1.87 0.91 16.01
C THR A 472 -1.23 -0.33 16.64
N GLU A 473 -0.03 -0.72 16.25
CA GLU A 473 0.76 -1.75 16.94
C GLU A 473 1.10 -1.30 18.37
N GLN A 474 1.43 -0.02 18.57
CA GLN A 474 1.63 0.56 19.89
C GLN A 474 0.31 0.63 20.68
N LEU A 475 -0.79 0.99 20.03
CA LEU A 475 -2.11 0.98 20.67
C LEU A 475 -2.49 -0.42 21.16
N ALA A 476 -2.13 -1.47 20.44
CA ALA A 476 -2.40 -2.86 20.85
C ALA A 476 -1.74 -3.17 22.21
N VAL A 477 -0.55 -2.65 22.47
CA VAL A 477 0.09 -2.73 23.79
C VAL A 477 -0.71 -1.95 24.83
N GLU A 478 -1.05 -0.69 24.52
CA GLU A 478 -1.80 0.20 25.42
C GLU A 478 -3.22 -0.33 25.73
N PHE A 479 -3.79 -1.14 24.82
CA PHE A 479 -5.09 -1.79 25.01
C PHE A 479 -5.04 -3.08 25.83
N GLY A 480 -3.82 -3.52 26.23
CA GLY A 480 -3.62 -4.72 27.03
C GLY A 480 -3.72 -6.03 26.22
N LEU A 481 -3.58 -5.98 24.89
CA LEU A 481 -3.69 -7.17 24.04
C LEU A 481 -2.53 -8.16 24.24
N TYR A 482 -1.44 -7.72 24.84
CA TYR A 482 -0.26 -8.51 25.13
C TYR A 482 -0.07 -8.84 26.62
N ASP A 483 -0.99 -8.41 27.51
CA ASP A 483 -0.84 -8.60 28.97
C ASP A 483 -0.65 -10.08 29.39
N LYS A 484 -1.19 -11.00 28.61
CA LYS A 484 -1.08 -12.45 28.81
C LYS A 484 -0.31 -13.17 27.70
N ASP A 485 0.35 -12.41 26.81
CA ASP A 485 1.10 -12.93 25.67
C ASP A 485 2.49 -12.26 25.57
N PRO A 486 3.43 -12.60 26.45
CA PRO A 486 4.76 -12.01 26.44
C PRO A 486 5.52 -12.30 25.14
N TRP A 487 5.23 -13.42 24.46
CA TRP A 487 5.83 -13.75 23.17
C TRP A 487 5.32 -12.85 22.06
N GLY A 488 4.01 -12.61 22.01
CA GLY A 488 3.43 -11.62 21.09
C GLY A 488 3.93 -10.20 21.37
N HIS A 489 4.20 -9.83 22.64
CA HIS A 489 4.79 -8.53 22.99
C HIS A 489 6.25 -8.42 22.51
N ILE A 490 7.04 -9.49 22.61
CA ILE A 490 8.37 -9.55 21.97
C ILE A 490 8.22 -9.35 20.45
N GLY A 491 7.21 -9.95 19.82
CA GLY A 491 6.90 -9.75 18.40
C GLY A 491 6.57 -8.31 18.06
N GLN A 492 5.83 -7.61 18.90
CA GLN A 492 5.54 -6.19 18.71
C GLN A 492 6.80 -5.32 18.82
N LEU A 493 7.69 -5.61 19.79
CA LEU A 493 8.97 -4.90 19.91
C LEU A 493 9.91 -5.21 18.73
N HIS A 494 9.93 -6.46 18.25
CA HIS A 494 10.66 -6.85 17.05
C HIS A 494 10.19 -6.07 15.81
N ASP A 495 8.87 -5.98 15.62
CA ASP A 495 8.29 -5.23 14.51
C ASP A 495 8.58 -3.72 14.61
N ALA A 496 8.52 -3.15 15.81
CA ALA A 496 8.92 -1.76 16.05
C ALA A 496 10.42 -1.56 15.76
N GLN A 497 11.28 -2.49 16.20
CA GLN A 497 12.72 -2.44 15.94
C GLN A 497 13.06 -2.60 14.45
N LEU A 498 12.33 -3.44 13.73
CA LEU A 498 12.44 -3.54 12.27
C LEU A 498 12.28 -2.16 11.61
N ARG A 499 11.28 -1.38 12.03
CA ARG A 499 11.03 -0.04 11.45
C ARG A 499 12.08 0.99 11.90
N ALA A 500 12.72 0.81 13.02
CA ALA A 500 13.90 1.61 13.42
C ALA A 500 15.14 1.22 12.60
N VAL A 501 15.38 -0.08 12.39
CA VAL A 501 16.45 -0.62 11.52
C VAL A 501 16.30 -0.11 10.09
N ARG A 502 15.07 0.01 9.57
CA ARG A 502 14.78 0.58 8.25
C ARG A 502 15.29 2.01 8.10
N LEU A 503 15.18 2.85 9.13
CA LEU A 503 15.74 4.22 9.12
C LEU A 503 17.26 4.20 8.93
N VAL A 504 17.94 3.29 9.63
CA VAL A 504 19.40 3.16 9.58
C VAL A 504 19.85 2.63 8.22
N ILE A 505 19.20 1.58 7.71
CA ILE A 505 19.63 0.92 6.48
C ILE A 505 19.34 1.77 5.25
N ASP A 506 18.14 2.35 5.14
CA ASP A 506 17.78 3.17 3.98
C ASP A 506 18.73 4.36 3.82
N THR A 507 18.96 5.10 4.90
CA THR A 507 19.92 6.20 4.90
C THR A 507 21.36 5.72 4.74
N GLY A 508 21.70 4.57 5.32
CA GLY A 508 23.00 3.91 5.15
C GLY A 508 23.31 3.62 3.69
N LEU A 509 22.39 2.99 2.98
CA LEU A 509 22.52 2.63 1.56
C LEU A 509 22.60 3.87 0.66
N HIS A 510 21.69 4.84 0.85
CA HIS A 510 21.48 5.91 -0.12
C HIS A 510 22.24 7.20 0.16
N ALA A 511 22.68 7.43 1.40
CA ALA A 511 23.43 8.63 1.78
C ALA A 511 24.81 8.34 2.37
N MET A 512 25.02 7.19 3.03
CA MET A 512 26.28 6.87 3.72
C MET A 512 27.07 5.77 3.03
N HIS A 513 26.71 5.43 1.79
CA HIS A 513 27.42 4.52 0.91
C HIS A 513 27.64 3.11 1.49
N TRP A 514 26.69 2.62 2.31
CA TRP A 514 26.74 1.24 2.79
C TRP A 514 26.63 0.27 1.62
N SER A 515 27.38 -0.83 1.69
CA SER A 515 27.19 -1.93 0.76
C SER A 515 25.91 -2.70 1.09
N ARG A 516 25.40 -3.44 0.12
CA ARG A 516 24.27 -4.36 0.28
C ARG A 516 24.56 -5.36 1.40
N GLU A 517 25.73 -5.94 1.44
CA GLU A 517 26.17 -6.95 2.42
C GLU A 517 26.25 -6.37 3.83
N GLN A 518 26.78 -5.14 3.96
CA GLN A 518 26.80 -4.43 5.24
C GLN A 518 25.39 -4.21 5.77
N ALA A 519 24.46 -3.81 4.92
CA ALA A 519 23.06 -3.61 5.26
C ALA A 519 22.36 -4.92 5.67
N ILE A 520 22.57 -6.01 4.89
CA ILE A 520 22.03 -7.35 5.21
C ILE A 520 22.57 -7.85 6.55
N LYS A 521 23.87 -7.70 6.79
CA LYS A 521 24.47 -8.10 8.06
C LYS A 521 23.91 -7.32 9.22
N TYR A 522 23.80 -5.99 9.11
CA TYR A 522 23.22 -5.15 10.16
C TYR A 522 21.76 -5.54 10.48
N TYR A 523 20.97 -5.80 9.45
CA TYR A 523 19.59 -6.27 9.57
C TYR A 523 19.53 -7.60 10.34
N ALA A 524 20.22 -8.62 9.83
CA ALA A 524 20.19 -9.98 10.38
C ALA A 524 20.73 -10.05 11.83
N ASP A 525 21.83 -9.35 12.12
CA ASP A 525 22.43 -9.33 13.45
C ASP A 525 21.55 -8.62 14.47
N THR A 526 20.82 -7.58 14.05
CA THR A 526 19.97 -6.78 14.95
C THR A 526 18.63 -7.44 15.22
N LEU A 527 17.98 -8.00 14.19
CA LEU A 527 16.62 -8.53 14.25
C LEU A 527 16.56 -10.04 14.43
N GLY A 528 17.67 -10.76 14.19
CA GLY A 528 17.69 -12.22 14.24
C GLY A 528 16.95 -12.90 13.10
N ASP A 529 16.45 -12.18 12.12
CA ASP A 529 15.73 -12.72 10.97
C ASP A 529 16.63 -13.63 10.12
N PRO A 530 16.05 -14.60 9.39
CA PRO A 530 16.79 -15.37 8.40
C PRO A 530 17.48 -14.45 7.37
N VAL A 531 18.73 -14.79 7.00
CA VAL A 531 19.51 -14.00 6.03
C VAL A 531 18.77 -13.86 4.69
N SER A 532 17.98 -14.86 4.28
CA SER A 532 17.16 -14.79 3.07
C SER A 532 16.09 -13.70 3.15
N GLY A 533 15.43 -13.56 4.31
CA GLY A 533 14.47 -12.49 4.57
C GLY A 533 15.15 -11.12 4.61
N ALA A 534 16.28 -11.01 5.34
CA ALA A 534 17.09 -9.80 5.39
C ALA A 534 17.55 -9.34 3.99
N THR A 535 17.97 -10.29 3.14
CA THR A 535 18.37 -10.01 1.75
C THR A 535 17.20 -9.43 0.95
N THR A 536 16.03 -10.07 1.02
CA THR A 536 14.84 -9.61 0.28
C THR A 536 14.42 -8.19 0.71
N GLU A 537 14.45 -7.91 2.01
CA GLU A 537 14.10 -6.60 2.54
C GLU A 537 15.12 -5.52 2.14
N VAL A 538 16.43 -5.80 2.28
CA VAL A 538 17.48 -4.84 1.88
C VAL A 538 17.43 -4.57 0.38
N GLU A 539 17.28 -5.59 -0.45
CA GLU A 539 17.13 -5.42 -1.91
C GLU A 539 15.89 -4.60 -2.29
N ARG A 540 14.82 -4.67 -1.49
CA ARG A 540 13.66 -3.80 -1.65
C ARG A 540 14.02 -2.34 -1.37
N TYR A 541 14.79 -2.05 -0.32
CA TYR A 541 15.19 -0.67 -0.01
C TYR A 541 16.07 -0.08 -1.11
N CYS A 542 16.93 -0.88 -1.74
CA CYS A 542 17.78 -0.43 -2.85
C CYS A 542 16.99 0.09 -4.07
N VAL A 543 15.74 -0.36 -4.26
CA VAL A 543 14.89 0.03 -5.40
C VAL A 543 13.77 1.00 -5.04
N TRP A 544 13.49 1.16 -3.74
CA TRP A 544 12.49 2.10 -3.21
C TRP A 544 13.11 3.07 -2.18
N PRO A 545 13.99 3.98 -2.62
CA PRO A 545 14.70 4.88 -1.72
C PRO A 545 13.74 5.76 -0.91
N GLY A 546 13.98 5.86 0.38
CA GLY A 546 13.19 6.65 1.32
C GLY A 546 11.90 6.00 1.81
N GLN A 547 11.37 4.97 1.11
CA GLN A 547 10.11 4.33 1.48
C GLN A 547 10.20 3.67 2.85
N ALA A 548 11.32 3.01 3.14
CA ALA A 548 11.53 2.34 4.42
C ALA A 548 11.52 3.29 5.62
N CYS A 549 11.79 4.59 5.41
CA CYS A 549 11.77 5.61 6.46
C CYS A 549 10.35 6.06 6.86
N CYS A 550 9.37 5.92 5.97
CA CYS A 550 8.03 6.49 6.16
C CYS A 550 7.29 5.94 7.39
N TYR A 551 7.46 4.67 7.69
CA TYR A 551 6.79 3.93 8.78
C TYR A 551 7.02 4.58 10.15
N MET A 552 8.28 4.64 10.56
CA MET A 552 8.64 5.14 11.89
C MET A 552 8.43 6.66 12.00
N ILE A 553 8.78 7.42 10.97
CA ILE A 553 8.55 8.89 10.95
C ILE A 553 7.06 9.19 11.09
N GLY A 554 6.20 8.44 10.40
CA GLY A 554 4.76 8.56 10.52
C GLY A 554 4.26 8.20 11.91
N LYS A 555 4.65 7.04 12.48
CA LYS A 555 4.29 6.62 13.84
C LYS A 555 4.65 7.70 14.88
N LEU A 556 5.88 8.17 14.84
CA LEU A 556 6.36 9.18 15.80
C LEU A 556 5.57 10.48 15.69
N THR A 557 5.14 10.85 14.49
CA THR A 557 4.27 12.00 14.28
C THR A 557 2.90 11.80 14.91
N PHE A 558 2.25 10.64 14.71
CA PHE A 558 0.96 10.33 15.36
C PHE A 558 1.09 10.37 16.89
N LEU A 559 2.14 9.78 17.46
CA LEU A 559 2.38 9.79 18.91
C LEU A 559 2.58 11.21 19.41
N ARG A 560 3.45 12.00 18.79
CA ARG A 560 3.72 13.39 19.14
C ARG A 560 2.46 14.24 19.10
N LEU A 561 1.65 14.11 18.06
CA LEU A 561 0.41 14.87 17.91
C LEU A 561 -0.66 14.44 18.91
N ARG A 562 -0.75 13.16 19.23
CA ARG A 562 -1.62 12.66 20.30
C ARG A 562 -1.21 13.24 21.66
N ASP A 563 0.06 13.23 21.98
CA ASP A 563 0.57 13.78 23.23
C ASP A 563 0.38 15.31 23.30
N LYS A 564 0.60 16.03 22.18
CA LYS A 564 0.28 17.46 22.05
C LYS A 564 -1.20 17.73 22.37
N ALA A 565 -2.11 16.94 21.81
CA ALA A 565 -3.55 17.08 22.05
C ALA A 565 -3.90 16.74 23.52
N LYS A 566 -3.35 15.65 24.05
CA LYS A 566 -3.55 15.23 25.45
C LYS A 566 -3.08 16.29 26.43
N THR A 567 -1.90 16.85 26.22
CA THR A 567 -1.34 17.92 27.06
C THR A 567 -2.19 19.19 26.98
N ALA A 568 -2.62 19.58 25.77
CA ALA A 568 -3.36 20.81 25.54
C ALA A 568 -4.80 20.78 26.08
N LEU A 569 -5.45 19.61 26.08
CA LEU A 569 -6.85 19.43 26.50
C LEU A 569 -7.00 18.90 27.93
N GLY A 570 -5.96 18.31 28.52
CA GLY A 570 -6.02 17.74 29.86
C GLY A 570 -7.16 16.75 30.04
N ALA A 571 -8.02 16.95 31.04
CA ALA A 571 -9.18 16.08 31.31
C ALA A 571 -10.25 16.07 30.20
N ARG A 572 -10.23 17.04 29.28
CA ARG A 572 -11.14 17.07 28.11
C ARG A 572 -10.65 16.20 26.93
N PHE A 573 -9.45 15.65 27.00
CA PHE A 573 -8.94 14.76 25.94
C PHE A 573 -9.76 13.46 25.87
N ASP A 574 -10.29 13.16 24.71
CA ASP A 574 -10.98 11.91 24.40
C ASP A 574 -10.25 11.24 23.21
N LEU A 575 -9.67 10.05 23.45
CA LEU A 575 -8.92 9.32 22.44
C LEU A 575 -9.76 8.96 21.21
N ARG A 576 -11.04 8.67 21.39
CA ARG A 576 -11.97 8.35 20.28
C ARG A 576 -12.17 9.55 19.37
N LYS A 577 -12.36 10.74 19.97
CA LYS A 577 -12.50 11.99 19.21
C LYS A 577 -11.20 12.37 18.50
N PHE A 578 -10.05 12.11 19.14
CA PHE A 578 -8.75 12.29 18.48
C PHE A 578 -8.60 11.37 17.27
N HIS A 579 -8.93 10.08 17.41
CA HIS A 579 -8.88 9.14 16.30
C HIS A 579 -9.85 9.52 15.17
N ASP A 580 -11.07 9.95 15.49
CA ASP A 580 -12.01 10.45 14.47
C ASP A 580 -11.45 11.69 13.76
N ALA A 581 -10.84 12.62 14.49
CA ALA A 581 -10.26 13.83 13.89
C ALA A 581 -9.17 13.52 12.88
N VAL A 582 -8.33 12.51 13.14
CA VAL A 582 -7.23 12.14 12.24
C VAL A 582 -7.66 11.17 11.14
N LEU A 583 -8.70 10.35 11.32
CA LEU A 583 -9.11 9.32 10.34
C LEU A 583 -10.13 9.82 9.31
N LEU A 584 -11.11 10.62 9.76
CA LEU A 584 -12.22 11.06 8.89
C LEU A 584 -11.79 12.05 7.80
N CYS A 585 -10.60 12.64 7.94
CA CYS A 585 -10.01 13.51 6.92
C CYS A 585 -9.24 12.76 5.83
N GLY A 586 -9.21 11.41 5.87
CA GLY A 586 -8.42 10.59 4.94
C GLY A 586 -6.91 10.76 5.12
N ALA A 587 -6.11 10.16 4.24
CA ALA A 587 -4.65 10.29 4.32
C ALA A 587 -4.18 11.72 4.04
N LEU A 588 -3.18 12.17 4.80
CA LEU A 588 -2.67 13.54 4.81
C LEU A 588 -1.12 13.56 4.75
N PRO A 589 -0.51 14.59 4.13
CA PRO A 589 0.86 14.95 4.45
C PRO A 589 0.99 15.25 5.95
N LEU A 590 2.09 14.89 6.59
CA LEU A 590 2.25 15.00 8.05
C LEU A 590 2.13 16.45 8.57
N ALA A 591 2.52 17.44 7.75
CA ALA A 591 2.33 18.86 8.11
C ALA A 591 0.83 19.25 8.10
N VAL A 592 0.04 18.72 7.17
CA VAL A 592 -1.42 18.96 7.13
C VAL A 592 -2.10 18.20 8.27
N LEU A 593 -1.62 17.00 8.62
CA LEU A 593 -2.11 16.26 9.78
C LEU A 593 -1.91 17.08 11.08
N GLU A 594 -0.78 17.77 11.24
CA GLU A 594 -0.56 18.65 12.38
C GLU A 594 -1.57 19.79 12.43
N GLN A 595 -1.85 20.45 11.30
CA GLN A 595 -2.87 21.50 11.22
C GLN A 595 -4.27 20.98 11.62
N VAL A 596 -4.64 19.77 11.18
CA VAL A 596 -5.91 19.12 11.57
C VAL A 596 -5.98 18.89 13.08
N VAL A 597 -4.88 18.43 13.68
CA VAL A 597 -4.82 18.21 15.14
C VAL A 597 -4.86 19.55 15.89
N ASP A 598 -4.21 20.60 15.38
CA ASP A 598 -4.28 21.94 15.98
C ASP A 598 -5.70 22.52 15.96
N ALA A 599 -6.41 22.34 14.84
CA ALA A 599 -7.82 22.71 14.73
C ALA A 599 -8.72 21.89 15.68
N TYR A 600 -8.45 20.59 15.83
CA TYR A 600 -9.13 19.73 16.83
C TYR A 600 -8.91 20.24 18.26
N ILE A 601 -7.67 20.58 18.60
CA ILE A 601 -7.33 21.15 19.93
C ILE A 601 -8.08 22.46 20.15
N ALA A 602 -8.01 23.39 19.19
CA ALA A 602 -8.68 24.69 19.29
C ALA A 602 -10.19 24.55 19.52
N LYS A 603 -10.84 23.68 18.74
CA LYS A 603 -12.29 23.40 18.85
C LYS A 603 -12.70 22.82 20.20
N ASN A 604 -11.85 22.02 20.84
CA ASN A 604 -12.17 21.32 22.10
C ASN A 604 -11.60 22.01 23.34
N LYS A 605 -10.84 23.13 23.17
CA LYS A 605 -10.44 24.04 24.27
C LYS A 605 -11.55 25.01 24.64
N ALA A 606 -12.35 25.43 23.67
CA ALA A 606 -13.54 26.25 23.88
C ALA A 606 -14.65 25.43 24.51
#